data_bc87080a98c321ba5db5796e34551114
#
_entry.id   bc87080a98c321ba5db5796e34551114
#
_cell.length_a   1.000
_cell.length_b   1.000
_cell.length_c   1.000
_cell.angle_alpha   90.00
_cell.angle_beta   90.00
_cell.angle_gamma   90.00
#
_symmetry.space_group_name_H-M   'P 1'
#
loop_
_entity.id
_entity.type
_entity.pdbx_description
1 polymer ?
#
loop_
_entity_poly.entity_id
_entity_poly.type
_entity_poly.pdbx_seq_one_letter_code
_entity_poly.pdbx_strand_id
1 'polypeptide(L)'
;MKQHHENQHHVTGSQILIYFSPDFVVDGGFDTISKAGVLADLLVARPIAGTEIVSPAPATRNDIVAVHDEFYVDQVLGGRGGQFSGDDESAASVLATTGGVLRAVETVLETGGCAGSLSSGLHHAKYDHGSGYCTFNGLVIGARKALKLGARRVLILDLDAHCGGGTKELIGLLRDRNIDGIEQVDVSVSSFDQYHNAPFAQLKIVGASEYLPTVDQSLSDIADPQSIDLVIYNAG
;
A
#
# COMPACT_ATOMS: atom_id res chain seq x y z
N MET A 1 -55.44 -7.12 -14.33
CA MET A 1 -54.56 -7.16 -13.16
C MET A 1 -53.23 -7.71 -13.61
N LYS A 2 -52.23 -6.85 -13.85
CA LYS A 2 -50.85 -7.27 -14.16
C LYS A 2 -50.04 -7.04 -12.86
N GLN A 3 -49.59 -8.13 -12.26
CA GLN A 3 -48.66 -8.09 -11.14
C GLN A 3 -47.27 -7.70 -11.67
N HIS A 4 -46.77 -6.54 -11.23
CA HIS A 4 -45.39 -6.17 -11.35
C HIS A 4 -44.58 -6.96 -10.30
N HIS A 5 -43.80 -7.92 -10.75
CA HIS A 5 -42.73 -8.48 -9.94
C HIS A 5 -41.57 -7.46 -9.92
N GLU A 6 -41.43 -6.76 -8.80
CA GLU A 6 -40.21 -6.06 -8.47
C GLU A 6 -39.13 -7.10 -8.18
N ASN A 7 -38.20 -7.23 -9.11
CA ASN A 7 -36.93 -7.92 -8.87
C ASN A 7 -36.12 -7.09 -7.87
N GLN A 8 -36.22 -7.44 -6.60
CA GLN A 8 -35.27 -6.98 -5.59
C GLN A 8 -33.93 -7.70 -5.88
N HIS A 9 -33.04 -7.03 -6.60
CA HIS A 9 -31.64 -7.41 -6.60
C HIS A 9 -31.12 -7.21 -5.17
N HIS A 10 -31.11 -8.27 -4.37
CA HIS A 10 -30.26 -8.37 -3.20
C HIS A 10 -28.81 -8.34 -3.70
N VAL A 11 -28.21 -7.15 -3.71
CA VAL A 11 -26.76 -7.02 -3.67
C VAL A 11 -26.36 -7.56 -2.30
N THR A 12 -25.97 -8.82 -2.26
CA THR A 12 -25.19 -9.34 -1.12
C THR A 12 -23.87 -8.57 -1.18
N GLY A 13 -23.77 -7.51 -0.37
CA GLY A 13 -22.58 -6.68 -0.30
C GLY A 13 -21.38 -7.59 0.02
N SER A 14 -20.40 -7.63 -0.86
CA SER A 14 -19.15 -8.33 -0.60
C SER A 14 -18.52 -7.73 0.65
N GLN A 15 -18.17 -8.59 1.61
CA GLN A 15 -17.52 -8.18 2.85
C GLN A 15 -16.15 -7.60 2.54
N ILE A 16 -15.82 -6.46 3.13
CA ILE A 16 -14.50 -5.83 3.00
C ILE A 16 -13.56 -6.50 3.99
N LEU A 17 -12.54 -7.20 3.49
CA LEU A 17 -11.52 -7.80 4.33
C LEU A 17 -10.46 -6.77 4.70
N ILE A 18 -10.16 -6.68 6.00
CA ILE A 18 -9.12 -5.82 6.56
C ILE A 18 -8.02 -6.73 7.12
N TYR A 19 -6.86 -6.72 6.50
CA TYR A 19 -5.74 -7.56 6.90
C TYR A 19 -4.97 -6.93 8.06
N PHE A 20 -4.81 -7.72 9.12
CA PHE A 20 -4.04 -7.38 10.30
C PHE A 20 -3.48 -8.63 10.96
N SER A 21 -2.25 -8.52 11.47
CA SER A 21 -1.62 -9.49 12.39
C SER A 21 -1.00 -8.74 13.57
N PRO A 22 -0.97 -9.30 14.78
CA PRO A 22 -0.17 -8.74 15.88
C PRO A 22 1.29 -8.49 15.49
N ASP A 23 1.85 -9.27 14.56
CA ASP A 23 3.20 -9.09 14.04
C ASP A 23 3.40 -7.77 13.27
N PHE A 24 2.32 -7.02 12.93
CA PHE A 24 2.43 -5.69 12.34
C PHE A 24 2.96 -4.66 13.34
N VAL A 25 2.84 -4.95 14.63
CA VAL A 25 3.21 -4.05 15.72
C VAL A 25 4.59 -4.38 16.22
N VAL A 26 5.46 -3.39 16.29
CA VAL A 26 6.79 -3.49 16.90
C VAL A 26 6.84 -2.53 18.08
N ASP A 27 7.33 -3.00 19.20
CA ASP A 27 7.59 -2.17 20.39
C ASP A 27 8.83 -1.31 20.16
N GLY A 28 8.64 -0.10 19.65
CA GLY A 28 9.75 0.79 19.29
C GLY A 28 9.56 2.25 19.69
N GLY A 29 8.51 2.57 20.45
CA GLY A 29 8.26 3.93 20.96
C GLY A 29 7.80 4.96 19.92
N PHE A 30 7.44 4.54 18.70
CA PHE A 30 6.90 5.40 17.66
C PHE A 30 5.44 5.05 17.36
N ASP A 31 4.57 6.04 17.32
CA ASP A 31 3.14 5.86 17.05
C ASP A 31 2.89 5.18 15.69
N THR A 32 3.72 5.47 14.70
CA THR A 32 3.60 4.92 13.34
C THR A 32 3.60 3.39 13.32
N ILE A 33 4.42 2.74 14.14
CA ILE A 33 4.53 1.26 14.18
C ILE A 33 3.57 0.61 15.15
N SER A 34 2.96 1.37 16.05
CA SER A 34 1.97 0.87 17.02
C SER A 34 0.52 1.11 16.59
N LYS A 35 0.27 2.07 15.68
CA LYS A 35 -1.09 2.47 15.27
C LYS A 35 -1.93 1.33 14.71
N ALA A 36 -1.31 0.34 14.05
CA ALA A 36 -2.01 -0.82 13.50
C ALA A 36 -2.78 -1.60 14.57
N GLY A 37 -2.14 -1.84 15.73
CA GLY A 37 -2.77 -2.51 16.87
C GLY A 37 -3.94 -1.69 17.44
N VAL A 38 -3.73 -0.38 17.63
CA VAL A 38 -4.78 0.53 18.11
C VAL A 38 -5.98 0.54 17.17
N LEU A 39 -5.76 0.58 15.86
CA LEU A 39 -6.83 0.54 14.87
C LEU A 39 -7.56 -0.80 14.89
N ALA A 40 -6.84 -1.92 15.00
CA ALA A 40 -7.44 -3.24 15.10
C ALA A 40 -8.33 -3.36 16.35
N ASP A 41 -7.84 -2.92 17.52
CA ASP A 41 -8.61 -2.90 18.75
C ASP A 41 -9.86 -2.02 18.65
N LEU A 42 -9.75 -0.86 18.01
CA LEU A 42 -10.90 0.02 17.76
C LEU A 42 -11.94 -0.63 16.85
N LEU A 43 -11.52 -1.32 15.78
CA LEU A 43 -12.42 -2.04 14.87
C LEU A 43 -13.11 -3.22 15.57
N VAL A 44 -12.42 -3.90 16.49
CA VAL A 44 -13.03 -4.94 17.32
C VAL A 44 -14.04 -4.35 18.30
N ALA A 45 -13.69 -3.24 18.96
CA ALA A 45 -14.56 -2.58 19.93
C ALA A 45 -15.77 -1.85 19.29
N ARG A 46 -15.60 -1.38 18.07
CA ARG A 46 -16.60 -0.65 17.27
C ARG A 46 -16.63 -1.17 15.84
N PRO A 47 -17.21 -2.35 15.60
CA PRO A 47 -17.23 -2.95 14.27
C PRO A 47 -17.92 -2.06 13.24
N ILE A 48 -17.31 -1.94 12.07
CA ILE A 48 -17.93 -1.32 10.90
C ILE A 48 -18.69 -2.41 10.16
N ALA A 49 -20.00 -2.17 9.93
CA ALA A 49 -20.83 -3.15 9.22
C ALA A 49 -20.24 -3.46 7.82
N GLY A 50 -20.18 -4.74 7.48
CA GLY A 50 -19.62 -5.20 6.20
C GLY A 50 -18.11 -5.29 6.17
N THR A 51 -17.40 -5.16 7.30
CA THR A 51 -15.95 -5.39 7.38
C THR A 51 -15.64 -6.61 8.25
N GLU A 52 -14.50 -7.26 7.95
CA GLU A 52 -13.95 -8.37 8.73
C GLU A 52 -12.43 -8.21 8.85
N ILE A 53 -11.88 -8.40 10.06
CA ILE A 53 -10.44 -8.44 10.29
C ILE A 53 -9.95 -9.87 10.08
N VAL A 54 -8.95 -10.04 9.20
CA VAL A 54 -8.38 -11.34 8.83
C VAL A 54 -6.86 -11.30 8.95
N SER A 55 -6.27 -12.38 9.48
CA SER A 55 -4.81 -12.48 9.54
C SER A 55 -4.23 -12.87 8.18
N PRO A 56 -3.29 -12.08 7.63
CA PRO A 56 -2.63 -12.42 6.37
C PRO A 56 -1.48 -13.41 6.58
N ALA A 57 -1.15 -14.19 5.56
CA ALA A 57 0.16 -14.83 5.50
C ALA A 57 1.25 -13.75 5.30
N PRO A 58 2.42 -13.88 5.92
CA PRO A 58 3.53 -12.96 5.67
C PRO A 58 4.02 -13.04 4.22
N ALA A 59 4.60 -11.96 3.72
CA ALA A 59 5.26 -11.94 2.43
C ALA A 59 6.44 -12.92 2.40
N THR A 60 6.74 -13.48 1.24
CA THR A 60 7.94 -14.30 1.07
C THR A 60 9.14 -13.46 0.66
N ARG A 61 10.36 -13.96 0.90
CA ARG A 61 11.58 -13.34 0.38
C ARG A 61 11.46 -13.04 -1.13
N ASN A 62 10.90 -13.97 -1.90
CA ASN A 62 10.74 -13.81 -3.35
C ASN A 62 9.79 -12.67 -3.75
N ASP A 63 8.80 -12.36 -2.93
CA ASP A 63 7.94 -11.20 -3.17
C ASP A 63 8.73 -9.90 -3.00
N ILE A 64 9.61 -9.84 -2.00
CA ILE A 64 10.41 -8.65 -1.68
C ILE A 64 11.53 -8.42 -2.73
N VAL A 65 12.31 -9.45 -3.08
CA VAL A 65 13.39 -9.33 -4.08
C VAL A 65 12.89 -9.05 -5.49
N ALA A 66 11.60 -9.22 -5.75
CA ALA A 66 10.99 -8.80 -7.01
C ALA A 66 11.07 -7.27 -7.25
N VAL A 67 11.32 -6.50 -6.19
CA VAL A 67 11.32 -5.03 -6.17
C VAL A 67 12.62 -4.47 -5.59
N HIS A 68 13.11 -5.03 -4.47
CA HIS A 68 14.28 -4.57 -3.75
C HIS A 68 15.56 -5.34 -4.12
N ASP A 69 16.71 -4.77 -3.77
CA ASP A 69 18.02 -5.39 -3.90
C ASP A 69 18.10 -6.66 -3.04
N GLU A 70 18.60 -7.73 -3.64
CA GLU A 70 18.67 -9.04 -2.99
C GLU A 70 19.57 -9.04 -1.75
N PHE A 71 20.72 -8.35 -1.84
CA PHE A 71 21.65 -8.26 -0.72
C PHE A 71 21.05 -7.47 0.44
N TYR A 72 20.36 -6.35 0.16
CA TYR A 72 19.64 -5.59 1.16
C TYR A 72 18.55 -6.44 1.85
N VAL A 73 17.76 -7.16 1.08
CA VAL A 73 16.72 -8.06 1.61
C VAL A 73 17.33 -9.10 2.55
N ASP A 74 18.42 -9.74 2.15
CA ASP A 74 19.11 -10.74 2.98
C ASP A 74 19.72 -10.14 4.25
N GLN A 75 20.19 -8.89 4.20
CA GLN A 75 20.65 -8.19 5.42
C GLN A 75 19.48 -7.97 6.40
N VAL A 76 18.33 -7.48 5.92
CA VAL A 76 17.15 -7.23 6.75
C VAL A 76 16.62 -8.53 7.35
N LEU A 77 16.42 -9.57 6.53
CA LEU A 77 15.89 -10.86 7.00
C LEU A 77 16.87 -11.61 7.90
N GLY A 78 18.16 -11.32 7.78
CA GLY A 78 19.21 -11.81 8.68
C GLY A 78 19.41 -10.97 9.95
N GLY A 79 18.53 -10.02 10.26
CA GLY A 79 18.59 -9.16 11.43
C GLY A 79 19.71 -8.13 11.43
N ARG A 80 20.22 -7.73 10.25
CA ARG A 80 21.37 -6.82 10.11
C ARG A 80 21.09 -5.56 9.32
N GLY A 81 19.83 -5.21 9.13
CA GLY A 81 19.44 -4.05 8.34
C GLY A 81 18.00 -3.63 8.58
N GLY A 82 17.55 -2.62 7.84
CA GLY A 82 16.21 -2.04 7.96
C GLY A 82 16.16 -0.81 8.86
N GLN A 83 15.04 -0.13 8.87
CA GLN A 83 14.88 1.12 9.64
C GLN A 83 14.77 0.90 11.14
N PHE A 84 14.34 -0.29 11.55
CA PHE A 84 14.16 -0.64 12.96
C PHE A 84 15.30 -1.50 13.51
N SER A 85 16.34 -1.66 12.74
CA SER A 85 17.62 -2.34 12.99
C SER A 85 17.61 -3.53 13.96
N GLY A 86 17.81 -4.72 13.45
CA GLY A 86 18.75 -5.67 14.04
C GLY A 86 18.17 -6.71 14.96
N ASP A 87 16.87 -6.93 15.02
CA ASP A 87 16.30 -8.08 15.72
C ASP A 87 15.35 -8.91 14.82
N ASP A 88 15.15 -10.16 15.22
CA ASP A 88 14.28 -11.09 14.48
C ASP A 88 12.81 -10.64 14.47
N GLU A 89 12.37 -9.86 15.46
CA GLU A 89 11.01 -9.31 15.51
C GLU A 89 10.78 -8.29 14.38
N SER A 90 11.78 -7.46 14.10
CA SER A 90 11.70 -6.49 12.99
C SER A 90 11.57 -7.19 11.63
N ALA A 91 12.27 -8.32 11.42
CA ALA A 91 12.16 -9.11 10.20
C ALA A 91 10.76 -9.73 10.05
N ALA A 92 10.18 -10.28 11.12
CA ALA A 92 8.84 -10.82 11.12
C ALA A 92 7.79 -9.74 10.80
N SER A 93 7.91 -8.56 11.43
CA SER A 93 6.99 -7.45 11.23
C SER A 93 7.00 -6.93 9.79
N VAL A 94 8.16 -6.72 9.17
CA VAL A 94 8.24 -6.22 7.80
C VAL A 94 7.71 -7.22 6.76
N LEU A 95 7.84 -8.52 7.01
CA LEU A 95 7.21 -9.55 6.19
C LEU A 95 5.70 -9.60 6.41
N ALA A 96 5.25 -9.48 7.66
CA ALA A 96 3.82 -9.51 7.98
C ALA A 96 3.09 -8.30 7.37
N THR A 97 3.59 -7.08 7.55
CA THR A 97 2.98 -5.85 7.00
C THR A 97 2.94 -5.88 5.47
N THR A 98 4.02 -6.29 4.82
CA THR A 98 4.05 -6.47 3.35
C THR A 98 3.07 -7.56 2.91
N GLY A 99 2.95 -8.66 3.67
CA GLY A 99 1.99 -9.74 3.44
C GLY A 99 0.54 -9.25 3.47
N GLY A 100 0.22 -8.33 4.38
CA GLY A 100 -1.11 -7.71 4.46
C GLY A 100 -1.48 -6.97 3.17
N VAL A 101 -0.56 -6.18 2.62
CA VAL A 101 -0.77 -5.48 1.33
C VAL A 101 -0.93 -6.47 0.19
N LEU A 102 -0.08 -7.50 0.12
CA LEU A 102 -0.19 -8.54 -0.92
C LEU A 102 -1.54 -9.25 -0.88
N ARG A 103 -2.02 -9.62 0.30
CA ARG A 103 -3.33 -10.27 0.46
C ARG A 103 -4.48 -9.35 0.09
N ALA A 104 -4.41 -8.05 0.44
CA ALA A 104 -5.42 -7.08 0.01
C ALA A 104 -5.47 -6.97 -1.52
N VAL A 105 -4.32 -6.88 -2.18
CA VAL A 105 -4.22 -6.86 -3.66
C VAL A 105 -4.80 -8.11 -4.28
N GLU A 106 -4.40 -9.30 -3.81
CA GLU A 106 -4.91 -10.59 -4.32
C GLU A 106 -6.43 -10.66 -4.17
N THR A 107 -6.96 -10.31 -3.00
CA THR A 107 -8.41 -10.33 -2.73
C THR A 107 -9.18 -9.46 -3.71
N VAL A 108 -8.73 -8.21 -3.91
CA VAL A 108 -9.43 -7.28 -4.83
C VAL A 108 -9.40 -7.78 -6.27
N LEU A 109 -8.28 -8.36 -6.72
CA LEU A 109 -8.19 -8.91 -8.08
C LEU A 109 -9.01 -10.19 -8.27
N GLU A 110 -9.20 -10.99 -7.21
CA GLU A 110 -10.01 -12.21 -7.23
C GLU A 110 -11.52 -11.94 -7.15
N THR A 111 -11.92 -10.99 -6.30
CA THR A 111 -13.33 -10.78 -5.93
C THR A 111 -13.93 -9.48 -6.44
N GLY A 112 -13.11 -8.53 -6.85
CA GLY A 112 -13.51 -7.13 -7.06
C GLY A 112 -13.74 -6.38 -5.75
N GLY A 113 -14.17 -5.12 -5.83
CA GLY A 113 -14.51 -4.29 -4.67
C GLY A 113 -13.30 -3.70 -3.96
N CYS A 114 -13.26 -3.80 -2.63
CA CYS A 114 -12.23 -3.22 -1.78
C CYS A 114 -11.71 -4.23 -0.77
N ALA A 115 -10.44 -4.12 -0.43
CA ALA A 115 -9.83 -4.76 0.74
C ALA A 115 -8.82 -3.79 1.35
N GLY A 116 -8.50 -3.94 2.63
CA GLY A 116 -7.55 -3.09 3.32
C GLY A 116 -6.46 -3.87 4.04
N SER A 117 -5.37 -3.19 4.38
CA SER A 117 -4.36 -3.68 5.30
C SER A 117 -4.04 -2.57 6.30
N LEU A 118 -3.97 -2.91 7.58
CA LEU A 118 -3.53 -1.98 8.63
C LEU A 118 -2.00 -1.84 8.67
N SER A 119 -1.33 -2.12 7.54
CA SER A 119 0.11 -1.91 7.39
C SER A 119 0.46 -0.45 7.58
N SER A 120 1.64 -0.19 8.10
CA SER A 120 2.15 1.15 8.37
C SER A 120 3.30 1.49 7.43
N GLY A 121 3.38 2.74 7.04
CA GLY A 121 4.48 3.27 6.25
C GLY A 121 4.53 2.69 4.84
N LEU A 122 5.69 2.16 4.46
CA LEU A 122 5.97 1.42 3.23
C LEU A 122 6.51 2.29 2.07
N HIS A 123 6.10 3.54 1.88
CA HIS A 123 6.36 4.34 0.67
C HIS A 123 7.76 4.99 0.59
N HIS A 124 8.47 5.10 1.73
CA HIS A 124 9.80 5.70 1.76
C HIS A 124 10.94 4.71 1.46
N ALA A 125 10.70 3.39 1.59
CA ALA A 125 11.73 2.40 1.37
C ALA A 125 12.27 2.47 -0.07
N LYS A 126 13.60 2.51 -0.19
CA LYS A 126 14.37 2.59 -1.44
C LYS A 126 14.75 1.20 -1.92
N TYR A 127 15.43 1.14 -3.07
CA TYR A 127 15.83 -0.14 -3.67
C TYR A 127 16.71 -0.98 -2.73
N ASP A 128 17.70 -0.36 -2.11
CA ASP A 128 18.78 -1.01 -1.36
C ASP A 128 18.87 -0.57 0.11
N HIS A 129 17.90 0.21 0.60
CA HIS A 129 17.87 0.64 2.00
C HIS A 129 16.47 1.11 2.43
N GLY A 130 16.23 1.03 3.75
CA GLY A 130 15.06 1.61 4.38
C GLY A 130 15.19 3.12 4.60
N SER A 131 14.06 3.80 4.66
CA SER A 131 13.97 5.24 4.92
C SER A 131 12.64 5.57 5.61
N GLY A 132 12.59 6.62 6.42
CA GLY A 132 11.33 7.14 7.00
C GLY A 132 10.48 6.07 7.71
N TYR A 133 11.12 5.21 8.49
CA TYR A 133 10.49 4.06 9.17
C TYR A 133 9.88 3.00 8.22
N CYS A 134 10.22 3.05 6.93
CA CYS A 134 9.83 2.06 5.94
C CYS A 134 11.03 1.18 5.60
N THR A 135 10.91 -0.12 5.82
CA THR A 135 11.97 -1.09 5.50
C THR A 135 11.80 -1.64 4.09
N PHE A 136 10.60 -2.11 3.73
CA PHE A 136 10.27 -2.54 2.37
C PHE A 136 9.09 -1.75 1.83
N ASN A 137 9.09 -1.45 0.54
CA ASN A 137 8.01 -0.73 -0.12
C ASN A 137 6.86 -1.67 -0.52
N GLY A 138 5.97 -1.93 0.43
CA GLY A 138 4.83 -2.81 0.22
C GLY A 138 3.88 -2.33 -0.89
N LEU A 139 3.82 -1.02 -1.16
CA LEU A 139 2.96 -0.47 -2.23
C LEU A 139 3.46 -0.93 -3.61
N VAL A 140 4.76 -0.78 -3.89
CA VAL A 140 5.34 -1.22 -5.17
C VAL A 140 5.39 -2.75 -5.27
N ILE A 141 5.65 -3.46 -4.16
CA ILE A 141 5.58 -4.92 -4.11
C ILE A 141 4.16 -5.40 -4.45
N GLY A 142 3.13 -4.77 -3.88
CA GLY A 142 1.72 -5.04 -4.19
C GLY A 142 1.37 -4.75 -5.65
N ALA A 143 1.79 -3.60 -6.16
CA ALA A 143 1.58 -3.25 -7.57
C ALA A 143 2.28 -4.23 -8.52
N ARG A 144 3.52 -4.61 -8.22
CA ARG A 144 4.27 -5.63 -8.98
C ARG A 144 3.58 -7.00 -8.96
N LYS A 145 2.99 -7.37 -7.80
CA LYS A 145 2.18 -8.59 -7.66
C LYS A 145 0.92 -8.51 -8.53
N ALA A 146 0.23 -7.37 -8.54
CA ALA A 146 -0.95 -7.15 -9.37
C ALA A 146 -0.64 -7.36 -10.87
N LEU A 147 0.48 -6.80 -11.36
CA LEU A 147 0.92 -7.01 -12.74
C LEU A 147 1.17 -8.51 -13.04
N LYS A 148 1.77 -9.26 -12.10
CA LYS A 148 1.96 -10.71 -12.23
C LYS A 148 0.65 -11.48 -12.29
N LEU A 149 -0.40 -10.99 -11.67
CA LEU A 149 -1.74 -11.57 -11.65
C LEU A 149 -2.61 -11.13 -12.84
N GLY A 150 -2.07 -10.32 -13.75
CA GLY A 150 -2.73 -9.95 -14.99
C GLY A 150 -3.28 -8.53 -15.06
N ALA A 151 -3.16 -7.73 -14.01
CA ALA A 151 -3.41 -6.30 -14.10
C ALA A 151 -2.44 -5.66 -15.11
N ARG A 152 -2.90 -4.69 -15.88
CA ARG A 152 -2.11 -4.00 -16.90
C ARG A 152 -1.75 -2.58 -16.46
N ARG A 153 -2.61 -1.97 -15.65
CA ARG A 153 -2.43 -0.61 -15.15
C ARG A 153 -2.81 -0.52 -13.68
N VAL A 154 -1.83 -0.18 -12.85
CA VAL A 154 -1.97 -0.03 -11.39
C VAL A 154 -1.63 1.39 -11.01
N LEU A 155 -2.53 2.05 -10.31
CA LEU A 155 -2.31 3.38 -9.75
C LEU A 155 -1.99 3.26 -8.26
N ILE A 156 -0.87 3.81 -7.82
CA ILE A 156 -0.58 4.09 -6.42
C ILE A 156 -1.02 5.52 -6.14
N LEU A 157 -2.07 5.68 -5.35
CA LEU A 157 -2.57 6.96 -4.86
C LEU A 157 -2.03 7.18 -3.45
N ASP A 158 -1.02 8.03 -3.33
CA ASP A 158 -0.35 8.31 -2.07
C ASP A 158 -0.84 9.64 -1.49
N LEU A 159 -1.57 9.55 -0.40
CA LEU A 159 -2.13 10.69 0.33
C LEU A 159 -1.57 10.77 1.77
N ASP A 160 -0.40 10.17 2.01
CA ASP A 160 0.36 10.38 3.24
C ASP A 160 0.81 11.85 3.34
N ALA A 161 1.06 12.31 4.55
CA ALA A 161 1.55 13.67 4.79
C ALA A 161 2.94 13.93 4.18
N HIS A 162 3.74 12.89 3.94
CA HIS A 162 5.08 12.93 3.35
C HIS A 162 5.07 12.47 1.90
N CYS A 163 6.14 12.79 1.17
CA CYS A 163 6.25 12.38 -0.23
C CYS A 163 6.71 10.92 -0.36
N GLY A 164 6.14 10.19 -1.31
CA GLY A 164 6.50 8.79 -1.61
C GLY A 164 7.70 8.64 -2.56
N GLY A 165 8.84 9.26 -2.23
CA GLY A 165 10.04 9.22 -3.07
C GLY A 165 10.61 7.83 -3.27
N GLY A 166 10.48 6.93 -2.27
CA GLY A 166 10.84 5.53 -2.41
C GLY A 166 10.00 4.80 -3.45
N THR A 167 8.70 5.03 -3.43
CA THR A 167 7.76 4.48 -4.43
C THR A 167 8.16 4.93 -5.84
N LYS A 168 8.39 6.23 -6.05
CA LYS A 168 8.81 6.77 -7.36
C LYS A 168 10.12 6.16 -7.86
N GLU A 169 11.11 6.02 -6.98
CA GLU A 169 12.41 5.42 -7.33
C GLU A 169 12.22 3.98 -7.81
N LEU A 170 11.51 3.17 -7.05
CA LEU A 170 11.29 1.76 -7.37
C LEU A 170 10.48 1.56 -8.66
N ILE A 171 9.44 2.38 -8.91
CA ILE A 171 8.73 2.36 -10.19
C ILE A 171 9.70 2.66 -11.34
N GLY A 172 10.57 3.66 -11.19
CA GLY A 172 11.58 3.99 -12.20
C GLY A 172 12.50 2.81 -12.50
N LEU A 173 13.03 2.15 -11.47
CA LEU A 173 13.88 0.97 -11.62
C LEU A 173 13.17 -0.23 -12.26
N LEU A 174 11.88 -0.43 -12.00
CA LEU A 174 11.09 -1.46 -12.66
C LEU A 174 10.92 -1.15 -14.16
N ARG A 175 10.67 0.12 -14.50
CA ARG A 175 10.57 0.57 -15.90
C ARG A 175 11.88 0.38 -16.66
N ASP A 176 13.02 0.67 -16.04
CA ASP A 176 14.35 0.41 -16.63
C ASP A 176 14.59 -1.08 -16.91
N ARG A 177 13.82 -1.96 -16.25
CA ARG A 177 13.78 -3.41 -16.47
C ARG A 177 12.65 -3.86 -17.41
N ASN A 178 12.02 -2.92 -18.13
CA ASN A 178 10.86 -3.13 -19.01
C ASN A 178 9.61 -3.69 -18.28
N ILE A 179 9.42 -3.27 -17.03
CA ILE A 179 8.22 -3.57 -16.26
C ILE A 179 7.43 -2.27 -16.12
N ASP A 180 6.50 -2.06 -17.03
CA ASP A 180 5.61 -0.90 -17.09
C ASP A 180 4.26 -1.18 -16.43
N GLY A 181 3.37 -0.18 -16.40
CA GLY A 181 1.99 -0.32 -15.94
C GLY A 181 1.77 0.09 -14.48
N ILE A 182 2.78 0.66 -13.79
CA ILE A 182 2.61 1.24 -12.46
C ILE A 182 2.78 2.76 -12.56
N GLU A 183 1.83 3.49 -11.99
CA GLU A 183 1.82 4.95 -11.92
C GLU A 183 1.63 5.40 -10.47
N GLN A 184 2.14 6.60 -10.13
CA GLN A 184 1.97 7.21 -8.82
C GLN A 184 1.38 8.60 -8.94
N VAL A 185 0.37 8.89 -8.12
CA VAL A 185 -0.13 10.23 -7.83
C VAL A 185 0.03 10.47 -6.34
N ASP A 186 0.72 11.54 -5.97
CA ASP A 186 1.16 11.85 -4.62
C ASP A 186 0.79 13.30 -4.28
N VAL A 187 0.01 13.49 -3.23
CA VAL A 187 -0.35 14.81 -2.70
C VAL A 187 0.08 14.88 -1.24
N SER A 188 1.07 15.71 -0.95
CA SER A 188 1.74 15.79 0.34
C SER A 188 1.66 17.19 0.96
N VAL A 189 1.79 17.29 2.26
CA VAL A 189 1.93 18.55 3.01
C VAL A 189 3.34 18.76 3.56
N SER A 190 4.22 17.79 3.40
CA SER A 190 5.61 17.77 3.81
C SER A 190 6.55 17.61 2.62
N SER A 191 7.73 18.20 2.67
CA SER A 191 8.77 18.01 1.65
C SER A 191 9.71 16.82 1.95
N PHE A 192 9.47 16.06 3.02
CA PHE A 192 10.28 14.90 3.32
C PHE A 192 10.12 13.86 2.20
N ASP A 193 11.24 13.33 1.71
CA ASP A 193 11.34 12.37 0.60
C ASP A 193 10.76 12.88 -0.75
N GLN A 194 10.83 14.22 -0.97
CA GLN A 194 10.35 14.81 -2.21
C GLN A 194 11.14 14.32 -3.44
N TYR A 195 10.50 14.33 -4.60
CA TYR A 195 11.08 13.90 -5.87
C TYR A 195 10.66 14.81 -7.03
N HIS A 196 11.34 14.72 -8.16
CA HIS A 196 10.92 15.39 -9.38
C HIS A 196 9.89 14.55 -10.13
N ASN A 197 8.86 15.22 -10.65
CA ASN A 197 7.83 14.58 -11.45
C ASN A 197 8.42 13.85 -12.67
N ALA A 198 7.78 12.74 -12.99
CA ALA A 198 8.09 11.91 -14.15
C ALA A 198 6.77 11.54 -14.86
N PRO A 199 6.79 11.06 -16.11
CA PRO A 199 5.55 10.66 -16.79
C PRO A 199 4.70 9.63 -16.04
N PHE A 200 5.31 8.85 -15.16
CA PHE A 200 4.67 7.80 -14.35
C PHE A 200 4.51 8.18 -12.87
N ALA A 201 4.94 9.37 -12.44
CA ALA A 201 4.87 9.78 -11.04
C ALA A 201 4.68 11.29 -10.94
N GLN A 202 3.57 11.71 -10.33
CA GLN A 202 3.21 13.11 -10.13
C GLN A 202 3.17 13.42 -8.64
N LEU A 203 3.91 14.46 -8.23
CA LEU A 203 3.95 14.96 -6.84
C LEU A 203 3.44 16.39 -6.80
N LYS A 204 2.52 16.66 -5.88
CA LYS A 204 2.07 18.01 -5.52
C LYS A 204 2.27 18.21 -4.01
N ILE A 205 3.09 19.19 -3.62
CA ILE A 205 3.29 19.57 -2.21
C ILE A 205 2.52 20.87 -1.96
N VAL A 206 1.59 20.84 -1.01
CA VAL A 206 0.67 21.95 -0.77
C VAL A 206 0.44 22.20 0.71
N GLY A 207 -0.09 23.36 1.05
CA GLY A 207 -0.54 23.65 2.42
C GLY A 207 -1.84 22.93 2.79
N ALA A 208 -2.15 22.83 4.06
CA ALA A 208 -3.33 22.12 4.57
C ALA A 208 -4.65 22.65 3.98
N SER A 209 -4.76 23.96 3.73
CA SER A 209 -5.95 24.58 3.13
C SER A 209 -6.19 24.19 1.67
N GLU A 210 -5.13 23.82 0.96
CA GLU A 210 -5.15 23.49 -0.46
C GLU A 210 -5.17 21.97 -0.70
N TYR A 211 -5.01 21.19 0.37
CA TYR A 211 -4.83 19.74 0.28
C TYR A 211 -6.02 19.04 -0.42
N LEU A 212 -7.23 19.17 0.12
CA LEU A 212 -8.40 18.52 -0.46
C LEU A 212 -8.73 19.00 -1.89
N PRO A 213 -8.70 20.32 -2.20
CA PRO A 213 -8.84 20.77 -3.59
C PRO A 213 -7.78 20.20 -4.53
N THR A 214 -6.53 20.03 -4.04
CA THR A 214 -5.45 19.46 -4.85
C THR A 214 -5.63 17.95 -5.07
N VAL A 215 -6.12 17.23 -4.07
CA VAL A 215 -6.51 15.80 -4.23
C VAL A 215 -7.59 15.67 -5.30
N ASP A 216 -8.67 16.43 -5.20
CA ASP A 216 -9.78 16.41 -6.16
C ASP A 216 -9.31 16.72 -7.59
N GLN A 217 -8.49 17.76 -7.76
CA GLN A 217 -7.89 18.10 -9.05
C GLN A 217 -6.97 16.98 -9.56
N SER A 218 -6.15 16.38 -8.68
CA SER A 218 -5.23 15.30 -9.07
C SER A 218 -5.98 14.07 -9.56
N LEU A 219 -7.09 13.72 -8.91
CA LEU A 219 -7.96 12.63 -9.35
C LEU A 219 -8.62 12.94 -10.69
N SER A 220 -9.04 14.20 -10.90
CA SER A 220 -9.65 14.66 -12.16
C SER A 220 -8.66 14.68 -13.32
N ASP A 221 -7.37 14.89 -13.04
CA ASP A 221 -6.28 14.91 -14.02
C ASP A 221 -5.85 13.51 -14.51
N ILE A 222 -6.32 12.44 -13.86
CA ILE A 222 -5.97 11.06 -14.24
C ILE A 222 -6.54 10.78 -15.65
N ALA A 223 -5.63 10.53 -16.59
CA ALA A 223 -6.02 10.19 -17.94
C ALA A 223 -6.59 8.77 -18.01
N ASP A 224 -7.73 8.62 -18.68
CA ASP A 224 -8.42 7.33 -18.89
C ASP A 224 -8.54 6.48 -17.60
N PRO A 225 -9.26 6.98 -16.57
CA PRO A 225 -9.36 6.28 -15.29
C PRO A 225 -10.03 4.91 -15.43
N GLN A 226 -10.81 4.67 -16.49
CA GLN A 226 -11.47 3.39 -16.76
C GLN A 226 -10.50 2.27 -17.17
N SER A 227 -9.27 2.60 -17.56
CA SER A 227 -8.23 1.63 -17.88
C SER A 227 -7.42 1.18 -16.67
N ILE A 228 -7.65 1.75 -15.49
CA ILE A 228 -6.97 1.34 -14.25
C ILE A 228 -7.62 0.04 -13.74
N ASP A 229 -6.81 -1.00 -13.67
CA ASP A 229 -7.27 -2.32 -13.19
C ASP A 229 -7.24 -2.40 -11.64
N LEU A 230 -6.36 -1.63 -10.99
CA LEU A 230 -6.23 -1.58 -9.52
C LEU A 230 -5.76 -0.22 -9.05
N VAL A 231 -6.36 0.28 -7.97
CA VAL A 231 -5.84 1.42 -7.20
C VAL A 231 -5.34 0.92 -5.85
N ILE A 232 -4.08 1.21 -5.53
CA ILE A 232 -3.51 1.03 -4.19
C ILE A 232 -3.50 2.39 -3.52
N TYR A 233 -4.35 2.58 -2.51
CA TYR A 233 -4.46 3.83 -1.76
C TYR A 233 -3.64 3.76 -0.48
N ASN A 234 -2.67 4.68 -0.34
CA ASN A 234 -1.92 4.89 0.90
C ASN A 234 -2.51 6.07 1.67
N ALA A 235 -3.00 5.81 2.87
CA ALA A 235 -3.61 6.82 3.73
C ALA A 235 -2.64 7.44 4.76
N GLY A 236 -1.43 6.88 4.88
CA GLY A 236 -0.42 7.31 5.86
C GLY A 236 -0.47 6.59 7.21
#